data_c4271eb2de887166a23bc0af0ce45855
#
_entry.id   c4271eb2de887166a23bc0af0ce45855
#
_cell.length_a   1.000
_cell.length_b   1.000
_cell.length_c   1.000
_cell.angle_alpha   90.00
_cell.angle_beta   90.00
_cell.angle_gamma   90.00
#
_symmetry.space_group_name_H-M   'P 1'
#
loop_
_entity.id
_entity.type
_entity.pdbx_description
1 polymer ?
#
loop_
_entity_poly.entity_id
_entity_poly.type
_entity_poly.pdbx_seq_one_letter_code
_entity_poly.pdbx_strand_id
1 'polypeptide(L)'
;MGDYRYTCEGSHMKAPIGARVSIRFHDPEGGFRDLVGYLESENSLRNRHGELIEFDVEKIAIYKVIEEKIHSAGHGAPLSIRIQELERILTATWPPLRQEFFGKWLIRTSGKFTMRANSVLPSGKAPYGEPSQDIDSSIAHVITHYEKEGLAPIFAIPLPTYADLDSKLFEQGWIEKVRAHVMVADIAEHVFGQSKFKTLISDNFDESWLALQEDHGVAELMRGYPALYASVFDGEKLIGVGRTAHAEGWSALSRVFVDPQYRGQGVSKLIVNALLQSSLEAGIKKSVLQVDSKNLTAINLYTSLGFDFHHEYVYRSYQKTLQILSEGCC
;
A
#
# COMPACT_ATOMS: atom_id res chain seq x y z
N MET A 1 -25.83 2.85 18.78
CA MET A 1 -26.78 3.95 18.41
C MET A 1 -26.06 5.24 18.68
N GLY A 2 -25.48 5.87 17.66
CA GLY A 2 -24.70 7.10 17.81
C GLY A 2 -25.64 8.30 17.82
N ASP A 3 -25.44 9.17 18.78
CA ASP A 3 -26.16 10.42 19.00
C ASP A 3 -25.96 11.34 17.78
N TYR A 4 -27.00 11.47 16.96
CA TYR A 4 -27.05 12.44 15.85
C TYR A 4 -27.51 13.78 16.39
N ARG A 5 -26.59 14.69 16.72
CA ARG A 5 -26.98 16.06 17.05
C ARG A 5 -27.30 16.82 15.76
N TYR A 6 -28.57 17.05 15.53
CA TYR A 6 -29.06 18.02 14.54
C TYR A 6 -29.09 19.39 15.24
N THR A 7 -28.36 20.36 14.72
CA THR A 7 -28.52 21.75 15.15
C THR A 7 -29.37 22.48 14.14
N CYS A 8 -30.63 22.70 14.49
CA CYS A 8 -31.49 23.70 13.85
C CYS A 8 -31.40 24.95 14.72
N GLU A 9 -30.75 26.00 14.24
CA GLU A 9 -31.05 27.39 14.59
C GLU A 9 -30.21 28.35 13.73
N GLY A 10 -30.94 29.18 12.94
CA GLY A 10 -30.56 30.53 12.48
C GLY A 10 -29.27 30.70 11.67
N SER A 11 -29.41 31.01 10.40
CA SER A 11 -28.56 31.81 9.48
C SER A 11 -27.03 31.78 9.48
N HIS A 12 -26.33 30.96 10.27
CA HIS A 12 -24.87 30.79 10.16
C HIS A 12 -24.46 29.34 10.40
N MET A 13 -23.87 28.74 9.38
CA MET A 13 -23.27 27.42 9.48
C MET A 13 -21.98 27.52 10.34
N LYS A 14 -21.97 26.85 11.50
CA LYS A 14 -20.82 26.83 12.43
C LYS A 14 -19.89 25.64 12.19
N ALA A 15 -19.78 25.16 10.96
CA ALA A 15 -18.82 24.10 10.64
C ALA A 15 -17.47 24.73 10.27
N PRO A 16 -16.33 24.20 10.78
CA PRO A 16 -15.01 24.72 10.42
C PRO A 16 -14.70 24.46 8.94
N ILE A 17 -13.97 25.38 8.31
CA ILE A 17 -13.44 25.19 6.94
C ILE A 17 -12.57 23.92 6.97
N GLY A 18 -12.68 23.09 5.93
CA GLY A 18 -12.09 21.75 5.85
C GLY A 18 -12.95 20.63 6.45
N ALA A 19 -14.03 20.94 7.17
CA ALA A 19 -14.92 19.91 7.66
C ALA A 19 -15.73 19.29 6.52
N ARG A 20 -15.93 17.97 6.61
CA ARG A 20 -16.86 17.27 5.72
C ARG A 20 -18.28 17.50 6.21
N VAL A 21 -19.13 17.99 5.32
CA VAL A 21 -20.54 18.33 5.65
C VAL A 21 -21.51 17.67 4.70
N SER A 22 -22.72 17.41 5.19
CA SER A 22 -23.91 17.16 4.38
C SER A 22 -24.86 18.32 4.62
N ILE A 23 -25.21 19.03 3.57
CA ILE A 23 -26.07 20.21 3.61
C ILE A 23 -27.32 19.91 2.79
N ARG A 24 -28.47 20.12 3.37
CA ARG A 24 -29.77 19.98 2.74
C ARG A 24 -30.36 21.36 2.46
N PHE A 25 -30.81 21.59 1.23
CA PHE A 25 -31.40 22.82 0.79
C PHE A 25 -32.89 22.61 0.47
N HIS A 26 -33.71 23.65 0.70
CA HIS A 26 -35.03 23.72 0.11
C HIS A 26 -34.94 23.88 -1.41
N ASP A 27 -35.61 23.02 -2.15
CA ASP A 27 -35.68 23.16 -3.60
C ASP A 27 -36.79 24.14 -3.96
N PRO A 28 -36.57 25.13 -4.86
CA PRO A 28 -37.58 26.09 -5.27
C PRO A 28 -38.82 25.45 -5.92
N GLU A 29 -38.67 24.27 -6.54
CA GLU A 29 -39.73 23.49 -7.15
C GLU A 29 -40.47 22.57 -6.17
N GLY A 30 -40.11 22.59 -4.92
CA GLY A 30 -40.60 21.76 -3.82
C GLY A 30 -39.75 20.53 -3.56
N GLY A 31 -39.55 20.22 -2.26
CA GLY A 31 -38.71 19.13 -1.82
C GLY A 31 -37.34 19.59 -1.31
N PHE A 32 -36.36 18.68 -1.35
CA PHE A 32 -35.02 18.93 -0.83
C PHE A 32 -33.95 18.35 -1.78
N ARG A 33 -32.81 19.01 -1.83
CA ARG A 33 -31.59 18.46 -2.43
C ARG A 33 -30.45 18.47 -1.43
N ASP A 34 -29.59 17.46 -1.50
CA ASP A 34 -28.46 17.32 -0.60
C ASP A 34 -27.13 17.58 -1.34
N LEU A 35 -26.23 18.33 -0.70
CA LEU A 35 -24.85 18.47 -1.11
C LEU A 35 -23.94 17.86 -0.04
N VAL A 36 -22.95 17.08 -0.46
CA VAL A 36 -21.98 16.46 0.45
C VAL A 36 -20.58 16.75 -0.06
N GLY A 37 -19.73 17.29 0.81
CA GLY A 37 -18.35 17.62 0.46
C GLY A 37 -17.58 18.22 1.63
N TYR A 38 -16.38 18.72 1.32
CA TYR A 38 -15.51 19.42 2.27
C TYR A 38 -15.70 20.92 2.10
N LEU A 39 -15.95 21.65 3.18
CA LEU A 39 -16.08 23.11 3.14
C LEU A 39 -14.76 23.75 2.75
N GLU A 40 -14.76 24.54 1.70
CA GLU A 40 -13.63 25.37 1.26
C GLU A 40 -13.80 26.84 1.73
N SER A 41 -15.04 27.27 1.91
CA SER A 41 -15.43 28.56 2.46
C SER A 41 -16.79 28.46 3.17
N GLU A 42 -17.29 29.58 3.71
CA GLU A 42 -18.60 29.61 4.36
C GLU A 42 -19.76 29.29 3.40
N ASN A 43 -19.57 29.46 2.08
CA ASN A 43 -20.60 29.27 1.05
C ASN A 43 -20.15 28.38 -0.12
N SER A 44 -19.07 27.61 0.04
CA SER A 44 -18.62 26.67 -0.97
C SER A 44 -18.10 25.38 -0.38
N LEU A 45 -18.31 24.28 -1.08
CA LEU A 45 -17.77 22.97 -0.75
C LEU A 45 -17.20 22.26 -1.99
N ARG A 46 -16.20 21.42 -1.76
CA ARG A 46 -15.66 20.52 -2.79
C ARG A 46 -16.29 19.13 -2.63
N ASN A 47 -16.94 18.66 -3.67
CA ASN A 47 -17.60 17.36 -3.67
C ASN A 47 -16.60 16.20 -3.89
N ARG A 48 -17.10 14.96 -3.84
CA ARG A 48 -16.29 13.73 -4.06
C ARG A 48 -15.66 13.62 -5.46
N HIS A 49 -16.11 14.42 -6.43
CA HIS A 49 -15.58 14.46 -7.79
C HIS A 49 -14.52 15.55 -7.97
N GLY A 50 -14.20 16.29 -6.89
CA GLY A 50 -13.25 17.40 -6.93
C GLY A 50 -13.86 18.74 -7.42
N GLU A 51 -15.16 18.80 -7.69
CA GLU A 51 -15.84 19.99 -8.15
C GLU A 51 -16.10 20.94 -6.98
N LEU A 52 -15.78 22.23 -7.17
CA LEU A 52 -16.14 23.28 -6.23
C LEU A 52 -17.59 23.71 -6.51
N ILE A 53 -18.45 23.59 -5.51
CA ILE A 53 -19.86 23.94 -5.59
C ILE A 53 -20.12 25.11 -4.62
N GLU A 54 -20.54 26.22 -5.18
CA GLU A 54 -21.05 27.36 -4.41
C GLU A 54 -22.51 27.17 -4.07
N PHE A 55 -22.93 27.62 -2.91
CA PHE A 55 -24.31 27.51 -2.44
C PHE A 55 -24.72 28.76 -1.65
N ASP A 56 -26.02 28.97 -1.63
CA ASP A 56 -26.66 30.06 -0.89
C ASP A 56 -26.92 29.60 0.55
N VAL A 57 -26.22 30.22 1.51
CA VAL A 57 -26.31 29.88 2.94
C VAL A 57 -27.76 30.11 3.47
N GLU A 58 -28.50 31.09 2.94
CA GLU A 58 -29.86 31.38 3.36
C GLU A 58 -30.86 30.28 2.98
N LYS A 59 -30.51 29.45 1.99
CA LYS A 59 -31.35 28.33 1.53
C LYS A 59 -31.08 27.03 2.25
N ILE A 60 -30.18 27.01 3.20
CA ILE A 60 -29.89 25.81 3.97
C ILE A 60 -31.07 25.47 4.88
N ALA A 61 -31.68 24.33 4.64
CA ALA A 61 -32.72 23.78 5.51
C ALA A 61 -32.13 23.16 6.77
N ILE A 62 -31.05 22.35 6.58
CA ILE A 62 -30.33 21.70 7.67
C ILE A 62 -28.93 21.32 7.17
N TYR A 63 -27.96 21.33 8.05
CA TYR A 63 -26.67 20.78 7.78
C TYR A 63 -26.20 19.85 8.92
N LYS A 64 -25.28 18.96 8.58
CA LYS A 64 -24.63 18.04 9.50
C LYS A 64 -23.14 18.03 9.18
N VAL A 65 -22.32 18.21 10.19
CA VAL A 65 -20.89 17.88 10.11
C VAL A 65 -20.78 16.35 10.17
N ILE A 66 -20.18 15.79 9.11
CA ILE A 66 -19.91 14.37 9.04
C ILE A 66 -18.56 14.16 9.76
N GLU A 67 -18.64 13.66 10.98
CA GLU A 67 -17.43 13.21 11.68
C GLU A 67 -16.80 12.08 10.85
N GLU A 68 -15.57 12.28 10.42
CA GLU A 68 -14.80 11.18 9.84
C GLU A 68 -14.59 10.15 10.94
N LYS A 69 -15.22 8.99 10.78
CA LYS A 69 -14.88 7.85 11.61
C LYS A 69 -13.44 7.48 11.28
N ILE A 70 -12.52 7.80 12.16
CA ILE A 70 -11.15 7.30 12.10
C ILE A 70 -11.25 5.80 12.34
N HIS A 71 -11.18 5.02 11.27
CA HIS A 71 -11.11 3.57 11.39
C HIS A 71 -9.66 3.17 11.64
N SER A 72 -9.47 2.19 12.48
CA SER A 72 -8.17 1.54 12.68
C SER A 72 -7.61 1.01 11.36
N ALA A 73 -6.29 0.87 11.30
CA ALA A 73 -5.59 0.38 10.14
C ALA A 73 -6.22 -0.93 9.63
N GLY A 74 -6.49 -0.99 8.32
CA GLY A 74 -7.13 -2.15 7.71
C GLY A 74 -8.62 -2.37 8.03
N HIS A 75 -9.34 -1.40 8.61
CA HIS A 75 -10.77 -1.50 8.94
C HIS A 75 -11.60 -0.42 8.25
N GLY A 76 -12.92 -0.51 8.36
CA GLY A 76 -13.86 0.55 7.96
C GLY A 76 -14.55 0.36 6.61
N ALA A 77 -14.01 -0.45 5.70
CA ALA A 77 -14.60 -0.78 4.40
C ALA A 77 -14.64 -2.29 4.17
N PRO A 78 -15.39 -2.81 3.18
CA PRO A 78 -15.30 -4.20 2.76
C PRO A 78 -13.86 -4.63 2.45
N LEU A 79 -13.51 -5.88 2.75
CA LEU A 79 -12.14 -6.39 2.63
C LEU A 79 -11.53 -6.15 1.23
N SER A 80 -12.29 -6.38 0.16
CA SER A 80 -11.82 -6.18 -1.21
C SER A 80 -11.44 -4.72 -1.50
N ILE A 81 -12.16 -3.76 -0.95
CA ILE A 81 -11.85 -2.32 -1.09
C ILE A 81 -10.57 -1.96 -0.32
N ARG A 82 -10.43 -2.50 0.91
CA ARG A 82 -9.23 -2.29 1.73
C ARG A 82 -7.98 -2.92 1.09
N ILE A 83 -8.12 -4.10 0.50
CA ILE A 83 -7.04 -4.75 -0.26
C ILE A 83 -6.61 -3.83 -1.43
N GLN A 84 -7.55 -3.34 -2.23
CA GLN A 84 -7.25 -2.44 -3.35
C GLN A 84 -6.58 -1.14 -2.89
N GLU A 85 -7.00 -0.57 -1.77
CA GLU A 85 -6.35 0.60 -1.15
C GLU A 85 -4.89 0.30 -0.82
N LEU A 86 -4.63 -0.78 -0.08
CA LEU A 86 -3.28 -1.13 0.35
C LEU A 86 -2.36 -1.49 -0.82
N GLU A 87 -2.85 -2.23 -1.83
CA GLU A 87 -2.06 -2.55 -3.01
C GLU A 87 -1.71 -1.29 -3.83
N ARG A 88 -2.61 -0.30 -3.90
CA ARG A 88 -2.31 1.00 -4.52
C ARG A 88 -1.21 1.75 -3.76
N ILE A 89 -1.30 1.83 -2.43
CA ILE A 89 -0.29 2.45 -1.57
C ILE A 89 1.06 1.75 -1.71
N LEU A 90 1.08 0.42 -1.64
CA LEU A 90 2.29 -0.37 -1.78
C LEU A 90 2.93 -0.24 -3.16
N THR A 91 2.12 -0.07 -4.21
CA THR A 91 2.63 0.20 -5.56
C THR A 91 3.17 1.62 -5.68
N ALA A 92 2.46 2.62 -5.16
CA ALA A 92 2.90 4.01 -5.20
C ALA A 92 4.23 4.22 -4.47
N THR A 93 4.40 3.61 -3.30
CA THR A 93 5.60 3.74 -2.46
C THR A 93 6.79 2.91 -2.93
N TRP A 94 6.58 2.00 -3.88
CA TRP A 94 7.60 1.18 -4.54
C TRP A 94 7.32 1.12 -6.05
N PRO A 95 7.40 2.27 -6.75
CA PRO A 95 7.00 2.35 -8.16
C PRO A 95 7.93 1.52 -9.04
N PRO A 96 7.39 0.82 -10.04
CA PRO A 96 8.21 0.19 -11.05
C PRO A 96 8.88 1.25 -11.96
N LEU A 97 9.98 0.90 -12.62
CA LEU A 97 10.63 1.79 -13.58
C LEU A 97 9.74 2.07 -14.80
N ARG A 98 8.95 1.08 -15.20
CA ARG A 98 7.94 1.19 -16.26
C ARG A 98 6.67 0.49 -15.83
N GLN A 99 5.53 1.06 -16.19
CA GLN A 99 4.24 0.45 -15.96
C GLN A 99 3.27 0.77 -17.09
N GLU A 100 2.38 -0.16 -17.34
CA GLU A 100 1.28 0.04 -18.28
C GLU A 100 0.00 -0.62 -17.77
N PHE A 101 -1.14 -0.10 -18.19
CA PHE A 101 -2.43 -0.70 -17.90
C PHE A 101 -2.89 -1.55 -19.06
N PHE A 102 -3.27 -2.79 -18.77
CA PHE A 102 -3.96 -3.68 -19.68
C PHE A 102 -5.39 -3.92 -19.14
N GLY A 103 -6.32 -3.10 -19.58
CA GLY A 103 -7.58 -2.89 -18.86
C GLY A 103 -7.30 -2.25 -17.50
N LYS A 104 -7.70 -2.93 -16.42
CA LYS A 104 -7.35 -2.52 -15.06
C LYS A 104 -6.16 -3.29 -14.47
N TRP A 105 -5.63 -4.28 -15.17
CA TRP A 105 -4.40 -4.94 -14.75
C TRP A 105 -3.22 -3.99 -14.89
N LEU A 106 -2.39 -3.91 -13.86
CA LEU A 106 -1.16 -3.11 -13.87
C LEU A 106 0.03 -4.02 -14.19
N ILE A 107 0.61 -3.89 -15.37
CA ILE A 107 1.84 -4.58 -15.77
C ILE A 107 3.02 -3.71 -15.34
N ARG A 108 3.92 -4.28 -14.52
CA ARG A 108 5.06 -3.59 -13.92
C ARG A 108 6.37 -4.20 -14.40
N THR A 109 7.31 -3.36 -14.85
CA THR A 109 8.59 -3.81 -15.41
C THR A 109 9.74 -2.97 -14.85
N SER A 110 10.75 -3.63 -14.26
CA SER A 110 11.87 -2.96 -13.57
C SER A 110 13.17 -3.78 -13.65
N GLY A 111 13.48 -4.32 -14.80
CA GLY A 111 14.67 -5.16 -14.97
C GLY A 111 14.57 -6.47 -14.16
N LYS A 112 15.69 -6.92 -13.58
CA LYS A 112 15.75 -8.23 -12.90
C LYS A 112 15.60 -8.14 -11.37
N PHE A 113 15.28 -6.98 -10.83
CA PHE A 113 15.19 -6.74 -9.41
C PHE A 113 13.75 -6.86 -8.93
N THR A 114 13.54 -7.41 -7.74
CA THR A 114 12.27 -7.46 -7.00
C THR A 114 11.02 -7.92 -7.81
N MET A 115 10.37 -8.94 -7.35
CA MET A 115 9.13 -9.44 -7.96
C MET A 115 8.00 -8.40 -7.90
N ARG A 116 7.94 -7.57 -6.83
CA ARG A 116 6.91 -6.54 -6.67
C ARG A 116 6.86 -5.56 -7.83
N ALA A 117 8.02 -5.12 -8.31
CA ALA A 117 8.12 -4.19 -9.44
C ALA A 117 8.25 -4.89 -10.81
N ASN A 118 8.18 -6.21 -10.86
CA ASN A 118 8.24 -7.05 -12.06
C ASN A 118 7.13 -8.09 -12.06
N SER A 119 5.89 -7.66 -11.90
CA SER A 119 4.74 -8.55 -11.90
C SER A 119 3.47 -7.81 -12.31
N VAL A 120 2.50 -8.54 -12.82
CA VAL A 120 1.16 -8.03 -13.04
C VAL A 120 0.41 -8.00 -11.71
N LEU A 121 -0.17 -6.85 -11.40
CA LEU A 121 -1.12 -6.68 -10.30
C LEU A 121 -2.53 -6.64 -10.89
N PRO A 122 -3.38 -7.67 -10.69
CA PRO A 122 -4.78 -7.62 -11.10
C PRO A 122 -5.53 -6.57 -10.29
N SER A 123 -6.43 -5.87 -10.95
CA SER A 123 -7.31 -4.86 -10.34
C SER A 123 -8.68 -4.86 -11.02
N GLY A 124 -9.67 -4.24 -10.37
CA GLY A 124 -11.05 -4.24 -10.81
C GLY A 124 -11.88 -5.33 -10.13
N LYS A 125 -12.98 -5.75 -10.78
CA LYS A 125 -13.93 -6.69 -10.20
C LYS A 125 -13.37 -8.11 -10.12
N ALA A 126 -13.63 -8.79 -9.00
CA ALA A 126 -13.44 -10.23 -8.92
C ALA A 126 -14.30 -10.97 -9.98
N PRO A 127 -13.91 -12.18 -10.40
CA PRO A 127 -12.86 -13.02 -9.82
C PRO A 127 -11.46 -12.84 -10.44
N TYR A 128 -11.35 -12.19 -11.61
CA TYR A 128 -10.09 -12.10 -12.37
C TYR A 128 -9.52 -10.69 -12.46
N GLY A 129 -10.20 -9.69 -11.88
CA GLY A 129 -9.98 -8.31 -12.21
C GLY A 129 -10.65 -7.96 -13.56
N GLU A 130 -10.27 -6.83 -14.14
CA GLU A 130 -10.84 -6.35 -15.41
C GLU A 130 -9.72 -6.13 -16.44
N PRO A 131 -9.13 -7.19 -17.03
CA PRO A 131 -8.16 -7.04 -18.13
C PRO A 131 -8.86 -6.58 -19.42
N SER A 132 -8.09 -6.17 -20.43
CA SER A 132 -8.63 -5.67 -21.71
C SER A 132 -9.29 -6.74 -22.60
N GLN A 133 -9.01 -8.03 -22.34
CA GLN A 133 -9.49 -9.14 -23.14
C GLN A 133 -10.09 -10.24 -22.25
N ASP A 134 -10.58 -11.33 -22.84
CA ASP A 134 -10.89 -12.53 -22.08
C ASP A 134 -9.67 -13.03 -21.30
N ILE A 135 -9.92 -13.83 -20.26
CA ILE A 135 -8.87 -14.20 -19.30
C ILE A 135 -7.72 -14.97 -19.92
N ASP A 136 -8.00 -15.91 -20.87
CA ASP A 136 -6.95 -16.74 -21.46
C ASP A 136 -6.08 -15.93 -22.42
N SER A 137 -6.68 -15.08 -23.25
CA SER A 137 -5.97 -14.12 -24.10
C SER A 137 -5.16 -13.12 -23.28
N SER A 138 -5.67 -12.70 -22.13
CA SER A 138 -4.98 -11.76 -21.24
C SER A 138 -3.75 -12.39 -20.58
N ILE A 139 -3.84 -13.64 -20.15
CA ILE A 139 -2.70 -14.41 -19.61
C ILE A 139 -1.63 -14.60 -20.72
N ALA A 140 -2.04 -14.95 -21.94
CA ALA A 140 -1.12 -15.07 -23.08
C ALA A 140 -0.42 -13.75 -23.43
N HIS A 141 -1.15 -12.62 -23.33
CA HIS A 141 -0.57 -11.28 -23.51
C HIS A 141 0.52 -11.01 -22.45
N VAL A 142 0.26 -11.31 -21.18
CA VAL A 142 1.25 -11.15 -20.11
C VAL A 142 2.51 -11.99 -20.35
N ILE A 143 2.35 -13.24 -20.76
CA ILE A 143 3.50 -14.10 -21.11
C ILE A 143 4.33 -13.44 -22.22
N THR A 144 3.68 -13.04 -23.29
CA THR A 144 4.34 -12.41 -24.46
C THR A 144 5.04 -11.11 -24.06
N HIS A 145 4.42 -10.29 -23.21
CA HIS A 145 4.99 -9.02 -22.73
C HIS A 145 6.31 -9.26 -22.00
N TYR A 146 6.32 -10.12 -20.97
CA TYR A 146 7.53 -10.36 -20.17
C TYR A 146 8.61 -11.12 -20.96
N GLU A 147 8.24 -12.05 -21.84
CA GLU A 147 9.20 -12.74 -22.72
C GLU A 147 9.95 -11.74 -23.64
N LYS A 148 9.27 -10.74 -24.20
CA LYS A 148 9.90 -9.68 -25.00
C LYS A 148 10.90 -8.85 -24.20
N GLU A 149 10.67 -8.67 -22.90
CA GLU A 149 11.57 -7.97 -21.99
C GLU A 149 12.70 -8.88 -21.46
N GLY A 150 12.71 -10.15 -21.81
CA GLY A 150 13.67 -11.15 -21.28
C GLY A 150 13.47 -11.43 -19.79
N LEU A 151 12.24 -11.26 -19.29
CA LEU A 151 11.84 -11.46 -17.90
C LEU A 151 10.88 -12.64 -17.77
N ALA A 152 10.87 -13.26 -16.60
CA ALA A 152 9.87 -14.27 -16.28
C ALA A 152 8.50 -13.62 -16.07
N PRO A 153 7.42 -14.12 -16.70
CA PRO A 153 6.06 -13.69 -16.40
C PRO A 153 5.71 -14.00 -14.95
N ILE A 154 5.24 -12.99 -14.22
CA ILE A 154 4.84 -13.11 -12.81
C ILE A 154 3.52 -12.38 -12.60
N PHE A 155 2.60 -13.00 -11.85
CA PHE A 155 1.44 -12.35 -11.25
C PHE A 155 1.66 -12.17 -9.75
N ALA A 156 1.32 -10.99 -9.22
CA ALA A 156 1.13 -10.74 -7.79
C ALA A 156 -0.37 -10.71 -7.52
N ILE A 157 -0.91 -11.73 -6.87
CA ILE A 157 -2.35 -11.99 -6.76
C ILE A 157 -2.82 -11.73 -5.33
N PRO A 158 -3.52 -10.60 -5.06
CA PRO A 158 -4.11 -10.34 -3.75
C PRO A 158 -5.25 -11.31 -3.44
N LEU A 159 -5.16 -12.00 -2.29
CA LEU A 159 -6.15 -12.95 -1.81
C LEU A 159 -6.97 -12.36 -0.64
N PRO A 160 -8.24 -12.76 -0.48
CA PRO A 160 -8.97 -13.73 -1.31
C PRO A 160 -9.60 -13.12 -2.58
N THR A 161 -9.38 -11.85 -2.89
CA THR A 161 -10.12 -11.12 -3.93
C THR A 161 -10.03 -11.80 -5.30
N TYR A 162 -8.87 -12.33 -5.67
CA TYR A 162 -8.63 -12.95 -6.97
C TYR A 162 -8.25 -14.44 -6.84
N ALA A 163 -8.90 -15.16 -5.92
CA ALA A 163 -8.62 -16.58 -5.69
C ALA A 163 -8.87 -17.45 -6.93
N ASP A 164 -9.86 -17.11 -7.76
CA ASP A 164 -10.14 -17.83 -9.00
C ASP A 164 -9.04 -17.61 -10.05
N LEU A 165 -8.43 -16.42 -10.09
CA LEU A 165 -7.26 -16.19 -10.93
C LEU A 165 -6.07 -17.03 -10.44
N ASP A 166 -5.85 -17.11 -9.13
CA ASP A 166 -4.82 -17.96 -8.54
C ASP A 166 -5.01 -19.43 -8.94
N SER A 167 -6.24 -19.94 -8.81
CA SER A 167 -6.60 -21.30 -9.18
C SER A 167 -6.39 -21.55 -10.68
N LYS A 168 -6.85 -20.64 -11.53
CA LYS A 168 -6.71 -20.77 -12.98
C LYS A 168 -5.24 -20.78 -13.42
N LEU A 169 -4.42 -19.92 -12.85
CA LEU A 169 -2.97 -19.90 -13.14
C LEU A 169 -2.31 -21.20 -12.66
N PHE A 170 -2.70 -21.71 -11.48
CA PHE A 170 -2.19 -22.99 -11.00
C PHE A 170 -2.54 -24.15 -11.96
N GLU A 171 -3.78 -24.23 -12.45
CA GLU A 171 -4.23 -25.22 -13.42
C GLU A 171 -3.47 -25.13 -14.75
N GLN A 172 -3.02 -23.93 -15.14
CA GLN A 172 -2.18 -23.69 -16.32
C GLN A 172 -0.68 -23.93 -16.08
N GLY A 173 -0.30 -24.48 -14.91
CA GLY A 173 1.08 -24.83 -14.59
C GLY A 173 1.95 -23.68 -14.07
N TRP A 174 1.35 -22.53 -13.69
CA TRP A 174 2.08 -21.48 -13.02
C TRP A 174 2.47 -21.90 -11.61
N ILE A 175 3.73 -21.77 -11.23
CA ILE A 175 4.25 -22.17 -9.93
C ILE A 175 4.21 -21.04 -8.93
N GLU A 176 3.85 -21.34 -7.67
CA GLU A 176 3.99 -20.43 -6.56
C GLU A 176 5.48 -20.21 -6.25
N LYS A 177 5.92 -18.96 -6.29
CA LYS A 177 7.29 -18.54 -5.96
C LYS A 177 7.39 -18.05 -4.53
N VAL A 178 6.47 -17.18 -4.13
CA VAL A 178 6.42 -16.58 -2.80
C VAL A 178 4.96 -16.37 -2.42
N ARG A 179 4.66 -16.61 -1.17
CA ARG A 179 3.42 -16.19 -0.50
C ARG A 179 3.81 -15.16 0.55
N ALA A 180 3.17 -14.02 0.55
CA ALA A 180 3.48 -12.95 1.48
C ALA A 180 2.25 -12.48 2.23
N HIS A 181 2.43 -12.17 3.51
CA HIS A 181 1.43 -11.49 4.32
C HIS A 181 1.55 -9.98 4.15
N VAL A 182 0.43 -9.32 4.00
CA VAL A 182 0.29 -7.89 4.19
C VAL A 182 -0.17 -7.68 5.63
N MET A 183 0.61 -6.93 6.39
CA MET A 183 0.31 -6.62 7.78
C MET A 183 0.15 -5.11 7.94
N VAL A 184 -0.76 -4.70 8.84
CA VAL A 184 -1.11 -3.31 9.09
C VAL A 184 -1.07 -2.98 10.57
N ALA A 185 -0.79 -1.73 10.92
CA ALA A 185 -0.81 -1.25 12.30
C ALA A 185 -1.31 0.19 12.38
N ASP A 186 -2.01 0.52 13.46
CA ASP A 186 -2.10 1.90 13.91
C ASP A 186 -0.79 2.30 14.57
N ILE A 187 -0.21 3.42 14.15
CA ILE A 187 1.03 3.92 14.74
C ILE A 187 0.68 4.65 16.04
N ALA A 188 1.12 4.08 17.16
CA ALA A 188 0.99 4.69 18.48
C ALA A 188 2.33 5.32 18.90
N GLU A 189 2.26 6.30 19.78
CA GLU A 189 3.46 6.81 20.45
C GLU A 189 4.11 5.70 21.26
N HIS A 190 5.35 5.40 20.95
CA HIS A 190 6.14 4.43 21.66
C HIS A 190 7.23 5.13 22.46
N VAL A 191 7.35 4.80 23.74
CA VAL A 191 8.49 5.21 24.55
C VAL A 191 9.67 4.32 24.16
N PHE A 192 10.67 4.89 23.51
CA PHE A 192 11.89 4.18 23.18
C PHE A 192 12.71 3.95 24.45
N GLY A 193 13.02 2.70 24.74
CA GLY A 193 14.03 2.37 25.73
C GLY A 193 15.43 2.85 25.29
N GLN A 194 16.29 3.13 26.24
CA GLN A 194 17.70 3.43 25.93
C GLN A 194 18.32 2.23 25.17
N SER A 195 18.98 2.53 24.06
CA SER A 195 19.73 1.54 23.28
C SER A 195 21.22 1.92 23.28
N LYS A 196 22.07 0.92 23.32
CA LYS A 196 23.53 1.11 23.11
C LYS A 196 23.87 1.47 21.67
N PHE A 197 22.95 1.19 20.73
CA PHE A 197 23.14 1.43 19.30
C PHE A 197 22.62 2.81 18.93
N LYS A 198 23.38 3.51 18.07
CA LYS A 198 22.98 4.80 17.51
C LYS A 198 22.05 4.57 16.31
N THR A 199 20.90 5.25 16.28
CA THR A 199 19.96 5.21 15.17
C THR A 199 19.89 6.59 14.50
N LEU A 200 19.97 6.62 13.18
CA LEU A 200 19.83 7.81 12.36
C LEU A 200 18.68 7.62 11.35
N ILE A 201 17.94 8.69 11.11
CA ILE A 201 16.96 8.78 10.02
C ILE A 201 17.46 9.82 9.02
N SER A 202 17.37 9.50 7.74
CA SER A 202 17.76 10.36 6.61
C SER A 202 16.71 10.24 5.50
N ASP A 203 16.62 11.25 4.65
CA ASP A 203 15.86 11.23 3.39
C ASP A 203 16.65 10.61 2.22
N ASN A 204 17.89 10.21 2.48
CA ASN A 204 18.79 9.59 1.51
C ASN A 204 19.45 8.35 2.07
N PHE A 205 19.93 7.49 1.19
CA PHE A 205 20.78 6.34 1.48
C PHE A 205 22.07 6.41 0.66
N ASP A 206 23.13 5.81 1.20
CA ASP A 206 24.43 5.72 0.57
C ASP A 206 24.76 4.29 0.13
N GLU A 207 25.97 4.10 -0.43
CA GLU A 207 26.44 2.82 -0.92
C GLU A 207 26.57 1.78 0.20
N SER A 208 26.94 2.20 1.42
CA SER A 208 27.08 1.30 2.57
C SER A 208 25.74 0.73 3.01
N TRP A 209 24.67 1.52 2.86
CA TRP A 209 23.29 1.11 3.13
C TRP A 209 22.82 -0.01 2.17
N LEU A 210 23.16 0.10 0.87
CA LEU A 210 22.87 -0.92 -0.13
C LEU A 210 23.75 -2.17 0.05
N ALA A 211 25.05 -1.96 0.29
CA ALA A 211 26.02 -3.04 0.46
C ALA A 211 25.66 -3.96 1.62
N LEU A 212 25.11 -3.41 2.72
CA LEU A 212 24.69 -4.22 3.87
C LEU A 212 23.63 -5.28 3.49
N GLN A 213 22.82 -5.02 2.47
CA GLN A 213 21.77 -5.94 1.99
C GLN A 213 22.19 -6.78 0.78
N GLU A 214 23.41 -6.59 0.28
CA GLU A 214 23.93 -7.24 -0.93
C GLU A 214 23.02 -7.05 -2.16
N ASP A 215 22.30 -5.90 -2.23
CA ASP A 215 21.29 -5.64 -3.25
C ASP A 215 21.41 -4.21 -3.80
N HIS A 216 22.37 -4.02 -4.70
CA HIS A 216 22.62 -2.73 -5.36
C HIS A 216 21.58 -2.43 -6.46
N GLY A 217 20.92 -3.46 -6.99
CA GLY A 217 20.03 -3.34 -8.15
C GLY A 217 18.73 -2.58 -7.88
N VAL A 218 18.34 -2.43 -6.62
CA VAL A 218 17.10 -1.71 -6.24
C VAL A 218 17.28 -0.21 -6.07
N ALA A 219 18.51 0.31 -6.19
CA ALA A 219 18.80 1.73 -5.92
C ALA A 219 17.97 2.69 -6.75
N GLU A 220 17.79 2.40 -8.05
CA GLU A 220 17.00 3.22 -8.95
C GLU A 220 15.52 3.23 -8.55
N LEU A 221 14.94 2.07 -8.24
CA LEU A 221 13.57 1.94 -7.73
C LEU A 221 13.38 2.74 -6.44
N MET A 222 14.33 2.63 -5.52
CA MET A 222 14.26 3.32 -4.23
C MET A 222 14.29 4.85 -4.37
N ARG A 223 15.04 5.38 -5.35
CA ARG A 223 15.07 6.81 -5.68
C ARG A 223 13.83 7.29 -6.41
N GLY A 224 13.05 6.39 -6.99
CA GLY A 224 11.82 6.70 -7.75
C GLY A 224 10.68 7.25 -6.89
N TYR A 225 10.80 7.23 -5.55
CA TYR A 225 9.77 7.75 -4.65
C TYR A 225 10.39 8.26 -3.34
N PRO A 226 9.96 9.45 -2.84
CA PRO A 226 10.45 10.01 -1.58
C PRO A 226 10.27 9.04 -0.41
N ALA A 227 11.32 8.86 0.38
CA ALA A 227 11.30 7.92 1.50
C ALA A 227 12.25 8.36 2.62
N LEU A 228 12.03 7.80 3.82
CA LEU A 228 12.95 7.91 4.94
C LEU A 228 13.69 6.58 5.13
N TYR A 229 14.94 6.69 5.48
CA TYR A 229 15.89 5.59 5.63
C TYR A 229 16.43 5.57 7.05
N ALA A 230 16.26 4.45 7.73
CA ALA A 230 16.87 4.22 9.02
C ALA A 230 18.22 3.53 8.85
N SER A 231 19.21 3.97 9.63
CA SER A 231 20.53 3.37 9.75
C SER A 231 20.86 3.18 11.23
N VAL A 232 21.22 1.98 11.64
CA VAL A 232 21.62 1.65 13.02
C VAL A 232 23.09 1.30 13.06
N PHE A 233 23.81 1.88 14.02
CA PHE A 233 25.26 1.76 14.13
C PHE A 233 25.68 1.21 15.49
N ASP A 234 26.72 0.38 15.49
CA ASP A 234 27.54 0.02 16.65
C ASP A 234 28.91 0.68 16.50
N GLY A 235 29.14 1.77 17.25
CA GLY A 235 30.24 2.69 16.96
C GLY A 235 30.10 3.29 15.55
N GLU A 236 31.08 3.01 14.68
CA GLU A 236 31.07 3.44 13.28
C GLU A 236 30.53 2.38 12.31
N LYS A 237 30.31 1.15 12.78
CA LYS A 237 29.85 0.05 11.93
C LYS A 237 28.36 0.13 11.72
N LEU A 238 27.90 0.21 10.45
CA LEU A 238 26.51 0.05 10.07
C LEU A 238 26.07 -1.41 10.27
N ILE A 239 25.04 -1.63 11.10
CA ILE A 239 24.60 -2.98 11.52
C ILE A 239 23.16 -3.29 11.17
N GLY A 240 22.39 -2.28 10.74
CA GLY A 240 21.00 -2.47 10.36
C GLY A 240 20.43 -1.29 9.63
N VAL A 241 19.48 -1.57 8.73
CA VAL A 241 18.86 -0.58 7.84
C VAL A 241 17.38 -0.86 7.67
N GLY A 242 16.63 0.16 7.27
CA GLY A 242 15.21 0.05 6.92
C GLY A 242 14.71 1.27 6.17
N ARG A 243 13.58 1.14 5.50
CA ARG A 243 12.98 2.20 4.68
C ARG A 243 11.50 2.32 5.00
N THR A 244 11.00 3.55 5.04
CA THR A 244 9.57 3.86 4.97
C THR A 244 9.29 4.92 3.91
N ALA A 245 8.14 4.79 3.25
CA ALA A 245 7.64 5.80 2.33
C ALA A 245 6.17 6.10 2.64
N HIS A 246 5.73 7.32 2.40
CA HIS A 246 4.39 7.77 2.78
C HIS A 246 3.52 7.99 1.54
N ALA A 247 2.33 7.40 1.53
CA ALA A 247 1.31 7.64 0.51
C ALA A 247 -0.09 7.59 1.15
N GLU A 248 -0.97 8.51 0.79
CA GLU A 248 -2.39 8.51 1.15
C GLU A 248 -2.65 8.30 2.67
N GLY A 249 -1.81 8.88 3.52
CA GLY A 249 -1.94 8.77 4.98
C GLY A 249 -1.41 7.45 5.58
N TRP A 250 -0.69 6.66 4.79
CA TRP A 250 -0.05 5.42 5.22
C TRP A 250 1.48 5.51 5.14
N SER A 251 2.13 4.83 6.06
CA SER A 251 3.57 4.55 6.09
C SER A 251 3.79 3.12 5.58
N ALA A 252 4.47 2.97 4.45
CA ALA A 252 4.81 1.67 3.88
C ALA A 252 6.24 1.28 4.24
N LEU A 253 6.38 0.35 5.19
CA LEU A 253 7.69 -0.17 5.63
C LEU A 253 8.25 -1.17 4.62
N SER A 254 9.53 -1.08 4.37
CA SER A 254 10.25 -1.99 3.46
C SER A 254 11.73 -2.05 3.80
N ARG A 255 12.45 -3.06 3.27
CA ARG A 255 13.90 -3.14 3.33
C ARG A 255 14.49 -3.16 4.75
N VAL A 256 13.76 -3.71 5.73
CA VAL A 256 14.30 -3.92 7.09
C VAL A 256 15.28 -5.07 7.06
N PHE A 257 16.55 -4.77 7.34
CA PHE A 257 17.63 -5.74 7.34
C PHE A 257 18.57 -5.51 8.52
N VAL A 258 19.10 -6.58 9.07
CA VAL A 258 20.08 -6.56 10.17
C VAL A 258 21.23 -7.50 9.83
N ASP A 259 22.44 -7.00 9.97
CA ASP A 259 23.68 -7.78 9.87
C ASP A 259 23.51 -9.09 10.68
N PRO A 260 23.74 -10.26 10.07
CA PRO A 260 23.54 -11.55 10.73
C PRO A 260 24.23 -11.66 12.11
N GLN A 261 25.37 -11.01 12.30
CA GLN A 261 26.12 -11.01 13.57
C GLN A 261 25.42 -10.21 14.69
N TYR A 262 24.48 -9.33 14.34
CA TYR A 262 23.75 -8.47 15.26
C TYR A 262 22.27 -8.86 15.45
N ARG A 263 21.87 -10.00 14.87
CA ARG A 263 20.52 -10.53 15.07
C ARG A 263 20.29 -10.95 16.51
N GLY A 264 19.02 -10.94 16.95
CA GLY A 264 18.66 -11.27 18.33
C GLY A 264 18.95 -10.18 19.36
N GLN A 265 19.58 -9.04 18.97
CA GLN A 265 19.94 -7.94 19.87
C GLN A 265 18.96 -6.75 19.81
N GLY A 266 17.77 -6.92 19.25
CA GLY A 266 16.75 -5.89 19.19
C GLY A 266 16.92 -4.83 18.06
N VAL A 267 17.94 -4.96 17.19
CA VAL A 267 18.24 -3.99 16.14
C VAL A 267 17.06 -3.78 15.18
N SER A 268 16.38 -4.86 14.75
CA SER A 268 15.18 -4.73 13.90
C SER A 268 14.07 -3.91 14.56
N LYS A 269 13.87 -4.08 15.87
CA LYS A 269 12.89 -3.31 16.64
C LYS A 269 13.24 -1.82 16.68
N LEU A 270 14.53 -1.49 16.82
CA LEU A 270 15.01 -0.10 16.77
C LEU A 270 14.73 0.53 15.41
N ILE A 271 15.04 -0.18 14.32
CA ILE A 271 14.80 0.27 12.95
C ILE A 271 13.32 0.58 12.74
N VAL A 272 12.44 -0.38 13.02
CA VAL A 272 11.00 -0.23 12.76
C VAL A 272 10.42 0.88 13.62
N ASN A 273 10.75 0.93 14.90
CA ASN A 273 10.28 1.99 15.79
C ASN A 273 10.73 3.38 15.32
N ALA A 274 11.99 3.56 14.92
CA ALA A 274 12.48 4.84 14.43
C ALA A 274 11.72 5.31 13.17
N LEU A 275 11.43 4.39 12.24
CA LEU A 275 10.65 4.68 11.03
C LEU A 275 9.19 5.01 11.35
N LEU A 276 8.57 4.29 12.28
CA LEU A 276 7.20 4.56 12.73
C LEU A 276 7.11 5.90 13.46
N GLN A 277 8.08 6.22 14.31
CA GLN A 277 8.14 7.50 15.00
C GLN A 277 8.27 8.67 14.01
N SER A 278 9.17 8.56 13.03
CA SER A 278 9.31 9.58 11.97
C SER A 278 8.03 9.72 11.14
N SER A 279 7.30 8.62 10.92
CA SER A 279 6.00 8.66 10.25
C SER A 279 4.95 9.38 11.11
N LEU A 280 4.93 9.15 12.42
CA LEU A 280 4.04 9.82 13.35
C LEU A 280 4.30 11.33 13.42
N GLU A 281 5.58 11.73 13.46
CA GLU A 281 6.01 13.13 13.40
C GLU A 281 5.57 13.83 12.10
N ALA A 282 5.50 13.08 10.99
CA ALA A 282 4.92 13.54 9.73
C ALA A 282 3.37 13.51 9.70
N GLY A 283 2.71 13.18 10.82
CA GLY A 283 1.25 13.13 10.94
C GLY A 283 0.62 11.84 10.40
N ILE A 284 1.41 10.83 10.03
CA ILE A 284 0.94 9.54 9.53
C ILE A 284 0.64 8.62 10.70
N LYS A 285 -0.59 8.09 10.75
CA LYS A 285 -1.06 7.27 11.88
C LYS A 285 -1.28 5.79 11.53
N LYS A 286 -1.05 5.39 10.29
CA LYS A 286 -1.25 4.02 9.83
C LYS A 286 0.00 3.51 9.12
N SER A 287 0.33 2.25 9.34
CA SER A 287 1.45 1.61 8.68
C SER A 287 1.04 0.31 8.01
N VAL A 288 1.71 -0.02 6.92
CA VAL A 288 1.56 -1.26 6.16
C VAL A 288 2.93 -1.81 5.80
N LEU A 289 3.05 -3.13 5.78
CA LEU A 289 4.24 -3.83 5.30
C LEU A 289 3.86 -5.13 4.60
N GLN A 290 4.83 -5.69 3.89
CA GLN A 290 4.75 -7.01 3.28
C GLN A 290 5.90 -7.88 3.80
N VAL A 291 5.59 -9.12 4.17
CA VAL A 291 6.55 -10.07 4.71
C VAL A 291 6.31 -11.46 4.14
N ASP A 292 7.38 -12.17 3.77
CA ASP A 292 7.27 -13.57 3.35
C ASP A 292 6.59 -14.40 4.46
N SER A 293 5.55 -15.15 4.11
CA SER A 293 4.78 -15.96 5.06
C SER A 293 5.63 -17.03 5.78
N LYS A 294 6.79 -17.39 5.23
CA LYS A 294 7.76 -18.30 5.83
C LYS A 294 8.73 -17.61 6.79
N ASN A 295 8.80 -16.28 6.78
CA ASN A 295 9.68 -15.52 7.68
C ASN A 295 9.01 -15.28 9.03
N LEU A 296 8.85 -16.37 9.81
CA LEU A 296 8.19 -16.33 11.11
C LEU A 296 8.89 -15.37 12.09
N THR A 297 10.21 -15.20 11.99
CA THR A 297 10.97 -14.27 12.83
C THR A 297 10.51 -12.83 12.60
N ALA A 298 10.37 -12.43 11.35
CA ALA A 298 9.91 -11.08 11.01
C ALA A 298 8.42 -10.91 11.34
N ILE A 299 7.57 -11.91 11.08
CA ILE A 299 6.14 -11.86 11.44
C ILE A 299 5.99 -11.67 12.96
N ASN A 300 6.70 -12.43 13.78
CA ASN A 300 6.67 -12.31 15.25
C ASN A 300 7.17 -10.92 15.71
N LEU A 301 8.21 -10.38 15.07
CA LEU A 301 8.67 -9.02 15.33
C LEU A 301 7.54 -8.00 15.07
N TYR A 302 6.93 -8.03 13.88
CA TYR A 302 5.90 -7.07 13.50
C TYR A 302 4.66 -7.21 14.38
N THR A 303 4.23 -8.44 14.70
CA THR A 303 3.12 -8.67 15.65
C THR A 303 3.44 -8.08 17.03
N SER A 304 4.68 -8.22 17.52
CA SER A 304 5.10 -7.62 18.79
C SER A 304 5.12 -6.09 18.78
N LEU A 305 5.08 -5.48 17.60
CA LEU A 305 5.01 -4.04 17.36
C LEU A 305 3.60 -3.55 17.01
N GLY A 306 2.58 -4.41 17.16
CA GLY A 306 1.18 -4.06 16.95
C GLY A 306 0.71 -4.20 15.52
N PHE A 307 1.47 -4.87 14.64
CA PHE A 307 0.98 -5.19 13.30
C PHE A 307 0.12 -6.45 13.32
N ASP A 308 -1.05 -6.33 12.73
CA ASP A 308 -2.00 -7.43 12.52
C ASP A 308 -1.98 -7.90 11.06
N PHE A 309 -2.27 -9.18 10.86
CA PHE A 309 -2.50 -9.74 9.54
C PHE A 309 -3.73 -9.10 8.89
N HIS A 310 -3.60 -8.62 7.65
CA HIS A 310 -4.72 -8.05 6.89
C HIS A 310 -5.17 -8.97 5.75
N HIS A 311 -4.25 -9.35 4.88
CA HIS A 311 -4.48 -10.27 3.76
C HIS A 311 -3.16 -10.86 3.31
N GLU A 312 -3.22 -11.78 2.38
CA GLU A 312 -2.02 -12.32 1.73
C GLU A 312 -2.09 -12.15 0.22
N TYR A 313 -0.97 -12.29 -0.43
CA TYR A 313 -0.92 -12.45 -1.87
C TYR A 313 0.12 -13.49 -2.26
N VAL A 314 -0.08 -14.03 -3.46
CA VAL A 314 0.78 -15.05 -4.03
C VAL A 314 1.46 -14.50 -5.26
N TYR A 315 2.77 -14.71 -5.36
CA TYR A 315 3.49 -14.57 -6.62
C TYR A 315 3.47 -15.89 -7.38
N ARG A 316 2.78 -15.89 -8.52
CA ARG A 316 2.84 -17.01 -9.47
C ARG A 316 3.72 -16.67 -10.65
N SER A 317 4.63 -17.57 -11.00
CA SER A 317 5.52 -17.42 -12.15
C SER A 317 5.28 -18.50 -13.19
N TYR A 318 5.23 -18.09 -14.44
CA TYR A 318 5.22 -19.02 -15.55
C TYR A 318 6.66 -19.45 -15.85
N GLN A 319 6.88 -20.76 -15.97
CA GLN A 319 8.14 -21.33 -16.45
C GLN A 319 7.82 -22.10 -17.72
N LYS A 320 8.38 -21.66 -18.84
CA LYS A 320 8.33 -22.45 -20.06
C LYS A 320 9.01 -23.79 -19.78
N THR A 321 8.27 -24.89 -19.80
CA THR A 321 8.86 -26.23 -19.75
C THR A 321 9.79 -26.31 -20.95
N LEU A 322 11.10 -26.35 -20.75
CA LEU A 322 12.02 -26.81 -21.77
C LEU A 322 11.60 -28.25 -22.05
N GLN A 323 10.88 -28.48 -23.15
CA GLN A 323 10.79 -29.81 -23.73
C GLN A 323 12.25 -30.20 -24.00
N ILE A 324 12.78 -31.04 -23.14
CA ILE A 324 13.95 -31.84 -23.50
C ILE A 324 13.43 -32.71 -24.62
N LEU A 325 13.64 -32.25 -25.85
CA LEU A 325 13.59 -33.15 -26.98
C LEU A 325 14.65 -34.19 -26.68
N SER A 326 14.21 -35.35 -26.20
CA SER A 326 15.02 -36.55 -26.28
C SER A 326 15.31 -36.78 -27.75
N GLU A 327 16.44 -36.29 -28.22
CA GLU A 327 17.03 -36.81 -29.47
C GLU A 327 17.22 -38.30 -29.24
N GLY A 328 16.26 -39.04 -29.77
CA GLY A 328 16.41 -40.49 -29.86
C GLY A 328 17.64 -40.74 -30.72
N CYS A 329 18.67 -41.28 -30.10
CA CYS A 329 19.68 -42.02 -30.78
C CYS A 329 19.01 -43.23 -31.48
N CYS A 330 19.00 -43.23 -32.79
CA CYS A 330 19.08 -44.44 -33.61
C CYS A 330 20.52 -44.70 -33.98
#